data_0b741499bdf43e269cdc8232a90da37b
#
_entry.id   0b741499bdf43e269cdc8232a90da37b
#
_cell.length_a   1.000
_cell.length_b   1.000
_cell.length_c   1.000
_cell.angle_alpha   90.00
_cell.angle_beta   90.00
_cell.angle_gamma   90.00
#
_symmetry.space_group_name_H-M   'P 1'
#
loop_
_entity.id
_entity.type
_entity.pdbx_description
1 polymer ?
#
loop_
_entity_poly.entity_id
_entity_poly.type
_entity_poly.pdbx_seq_one_letter_code
_entity_poly.pdbx_strand_id
1 'polypeptide(L)'
;MVLVAIHDTKKSARPAWLRAPAPVGENYRELKSIMDGMKLHTVCESAACPNVGDCWNRRTATFMILGNVCTRRCGFCAVQKGAPLAVDYDEPRRLAEAAAAMGLRYAVVTSVNRDDRKDGGAELFAMTIHAIRERIPACRVEVLVPDFQGSREALEIVM
;
A
#
# COMPACT_ATOMS: atom_id res chain seq x y z
N MET A 1 -47.42 -26.21 -18.21
CA MET A 1 -46.27 -25.38 -18.54
C MET A 1 -46.34 -24.14 -17.63
N VAL A 2 -45.61 -24.14 -16.53
CA VAL A 2 -45.66 -23.05 -15.53
C VAL A 2 -44.60 -22.04 -15.92
N LEU A 3 -45.02 -20.84 -16.35
CA LEU A 3 -44.13 -19.71 -16.59
C LEU A 3 -43.66 -19.17 -15.24
N VAL A 4 -42.40 -19.40 -14.93
CA VAL A 4 -41.74 -18.75 -13.79
C VAL A 4 -41.45 -17.28 -14.22
N ALA A 5 -42.17 -16.35 -13.65
CA ALA A 5 -41.90 -14.92 -13.82
C ALA A 5 -40.54 -14.61 -13.21
N ILE A 6 -39.55 -14.26 -14.04
CA ILE A 6 -38.27 -13.73 -13.60
C ILE A 6 -38.58 -12.36 -12.99
N HIS A 7 -38.53 -12.26 -11.67
CA HIS A 7 -38.60 -10.98 -10.99
C HIS A 7 -37.37 -10.15 -11.39
N ASP A 8 -37.62 -9.12 -12.17
CA ASP A 8 -36.65 -8.09 -12.50
C ASP A 8 -36.32 -7.33 -11.20
N THR A 9 -35.30 -7.81 -10.49
CA THR A 9 -34.80 -7.10 -9.33
C THR A 9 -34.14 -5.83 -9.82
N LYS A 10 -34.89 -4.72 -9.89
CA LYS A 10 -34.36 -3.38 -10.01
C LYS A 10 -33.23 -3.27 -8.99
N LYS A 11 -31.98 -3.25 -9.48
CA LYS A 11 -30.80 -3.00 -8.62
C LYS A 11 -31.06 -1.70 -7.89
N SER A 12 -31.37 -1.76 -6.60
CA SER A 12 -31.58 -0.58 -5.78
C SER A 12 -30.36 0.31 -5.92
N ALA A 13 -30.56 1.59 -6.22
CA ALA A 13 -29.45 2.54 -6.32
C ALA A 13 -28.64 2.48 -5.02
N ARG A 14 -27.33 2.33 -5.13
CA ARG A 14 -26.44 2.31 -3.94
C ARG A 14 -26.66 3.59 -3.13
N PRO A 15 -26.74 3.52 -1.80
CA PRO A 15 -26.83 4.69 -0.95
C PRO A 15 -25.74 5.72 -1.29
N ALA A 16 -26.04 6.99 -1.14
CA ALA A 16 -25.12 8.08 -1.49
C ALA A 16 -23.76 7.98 -0.76
N TRP A 17 -23.77 7.50 0.48
CA TRP A 17 -22.56 7.31 1.29
C TRP A 17 -21.65 6.15 0.81
N LEU A 18 -22.14 5.27 -0.05
CA LEU A 18 -21.34 4.21 -0.70
C LEU A 18 -20.67 4.67 -2.01
N ARG A 19 -20.77 5.96 -2.33
CA ARG A 19 -20.12 6.52 -3.52
C ARG A 19 -18.75 7.04 -3.13
N ALA A 20 -17.70 6.58 -3.84
CA ALA A 20 -16.37 7.17 -3.75
C ALA A 20 -16.13 8.08 -4.96
N PRO A 21 -15.38 9.19 -4.80
CA PRO A 21 -14.94 10.00 -5.93
C PRO A 21 -14.11 9.16 -6.92
N ALA A 22 -14.29 9.44 -8.21
CA ALA A 22 -13.45 8.82 -9.24
C ALA A 22 -11.97 9.21 -9.01
N PRO A 23 -11.01 8.33 -9.37
CA PRO A 23 -9.58 8.59 -9.24
C PRO A 23 -9.11 9.58 -10.33
N VAL A 24 -9.55 10.82 -10.21
CA VAL A 24 -9.25 11.94 -11.11
C VAL A 24 -8.85 13.17 -10.31
N GLY A 25 -8.17 14.11 -10.94
CA GLY A 25 -7.73 15.35 -10.29
C GLY A 25 -6.24 15.58 -10.51
N GLU A 26 -5.79 16.79 -10.23
CA GLU A 26 -4.39 17.18 -10.43
C GLU A 26 -3.47 16.46 -9.43
N ASN A 27 -3.80 16.53 -8.13
CA ASN A 27 -3.04 15.83 -7.09
C ASN A 27 -2.98 14.32 -7.33
N TYR A 28 -4.09 13.69 -7.76
CA TYR A 28 -4.08 12.27 -8.10
C TYR A 28 -3.08 11.95 -9.20
N ARG A 29 -3.07 12.75 -10.29
CA ARG A 29 -2.16 12.54 -11.42
C ARG A 29 -0.70 12.78 -11.04
N GLU A 30 -0.44 13.81 -10.22
CA GLU A 30 0.90 14.09 -9.69
C GLU A 30 1.42 12.93 -8.86
N LEU A 31 0.63 12.44 -7.88
CA LEU A 31 1.02 11.31 -7.06
C LEU A 31 1.26 10.04 -7.89
N LYS A 32 0.37 9.76 -8.85
CA LYS A 32 0.54 8.64 -9.78
C LYS A 32 1.87 8.72 -10.52
N SER A 33 2.20 9.90 -11.04
CA SER A 33 3.47 10.14 -11.74
C SER A 33 4.69 9.95 -10.84
N ILE A 34 4.61 10.38 -9.56
CA ILE A 34 5.68 10.18 -8.58
C ILE A 34 5.88 8.68 -8.31
N MET A 35 4.80 7.93 -8.04
CA MET A 35 4.86 6.50 -7.74
C MET A 35 5.42 5.71 -8.92
N ASP A 36 4.93 5.95 -10.13
CA ASP A 36 5.39 5.27 -11.36
C ASP A 36 6.85 5.64 -11.68
N GLY A 37 7.21 6.91 -11.61
CA GLY A 37 8.56 7.40 -11.89
C GLY A 37 9.61 6.86 -10.94
N MET A 38 9.24 6.66 -9.67
CA MET A 38 10.11 6.11 -8.64
C MET A 38 9.97 4.59 -8.46
N LYS A 39 9.16 3.90 -9.27
CA LYS A 39 8.89 2.46 -9.19
C LYS A 39 8.48 2.02 -7.79
N LEU A 40 7.57 2.78 -7.17
CA LEU A 40 7.04 2.50 -5.84
C LEU A 40 5.65 1.88 -5.94
N HIS A 41 5.29 1.12 -4.92
CA HIS A 41 4.00 0.46 -4.82
C HIS A 41 3.18 1.06 -3.68
N THR A 42 1.85 1.04 -3.85
CA THR A 42 0.91 1.46 -2.81
C THR A 42 -0.14 0.39 -2.59
N VAL A 43 -0.60 0.27 -1.34
CA VAL A 43 -1.78 -0.55 -1.03
C VAL A 43 -3.02 -0.01 -1.75
N CYS A 44 -3.07 1.31 -1.96
CA CYS A 44 -4.20 1.98 -2.61
C CYS A 44 -4.47 1.40 -4.01
N GLU A 45 -3.42 1.11 -4.78
CA GLU A 45 -3.52 0.49 -6.10
C GLU A 45 -3.59 -1.03 -6.02
N SER A 46 -2.62 -1.64 -5.32
CA SER A 46 -2.47 -3.11 -5.28
C SER A 46 -3.64 -3.83 -4.61
N ALA A 47 -4.33 -3.17 -3.67
CA ALA A 47 -5.53 -3.68 -3.02
C ALA A 47 -6.84 -3.22 -3.70
N ALA A 48 -6.77 -2.53 -4.84
CA ALA A 48 -7.93 -1.97 -5.55
C ALA A 48 -8.84 -1.13 -4.62
N CYS A 49 -8.24 -0.26 -3.80
CA CYS A 49 -8.95 0.53 -2.81
C CYS A 49 -9.94 1.50 -3.47
N PRO A 50 -11.25 1.46 -3.11
CA PRO A 50 -12.24 2.36 -3.72
C PRO A 50 -12.04 3.84 -3.35
N ASN A 51 -11.25 4.13 -2.31
CA ASN A 51 -11.02 5.48 -1.81
C ASN A 51 -9.76 6.14 -2.41
N VAL A 52 -9.06 5.47 -3.33
CA VAL A 52 -7.81 5.98 -3.90
C VAL A 52 -7.95 7.40 -4.47
N GLY A 53 -9.06 7.70 -5.14
CA GLY A 53 -9.31 9.01 -5.71
C GLY A 53 -9.40 10.12 -4.66
N ASP A 54 -10.10 9.87 -3.55
CA ASP A 54 -10.23 10.83 -2.45
C ASP A 54 -8.91 10.98 -1.68
N CYS A 55 -8.28 9.87 -1.29
CA CYS A 55 -7.04 9.88 -0.52
C CYS A 55 -5.91 10.58 -1.27
N TRP A 56 -5.71 10.25 -2.55
CA TRP A 56 -4.62 10.83 -3.33
C TRP A 56 -4.86 12.30 -3.68
N ASN A 57 -6.12 12.72 -3.88
CA ASN A 57 -6.42 14.14 -4.01
C ASN A 57 -6.11 14.93 -2.73
N ARG A 58 -6.14 14.29 -1.57
CA ARG A 58 -5.71 14.85 -0.28
C ARG A 58 -4.24 14.60 0.03
N ARG A 59 -3.45 14.15 -0.93
CA ARG A 59 -2.03 13.82 -0.80
C ARG A 59 -1.75 12.81 0.32
N THR A 60 -2.61 11.78 0.42
CA THR A 60 -2.47 10.70 1.40
C THR A 60 -2.35 9.37 0.68
N ALA A 61 -1.27 8.64 0.93
CA ALA A 61 -1.03 7.31 0.38
C ALA A 61 -0.45 6.38 1.44
N THR A 62 -0.71 5.07 1.31
CA THR A 62 -0.06 4.03 2.10
C THR A 62 0.93 3.32 1.20
N PHE A 63 2.21 3.49 1.49
CA PHE A 63 3.28 2.83 0.75
C PHE A 63 3.31 1.34 1.04
N MET A 64 3.66 0.55 0.03
CA MET A 64 3.83 -0.89 0.17
C MET A 64 5.23 -1.26 -0.31
N ILE A 65 6.09 -1.66 0.61
CA ILE A 65 7.49 -2.04 0.35
C ILE A 65 7.64 -3.54 0.09
N LEU A 66 8.84 -3.95 -0.31
CA LEU A 66 9.20 -5.33 -0.67
C LEU A 66 8.55 -5.81 -1.97
N GLY A 67 8.15 -4.86 -2.82
CA GLY A 67 7.52 -5.13 -4.10
C GLY A 67 5.99 -5.29 -4.01
N ASN A 68 5.41 -5.92 -5.03
CA ASN A 68 3.96 -6.05 -5.19
C ASN A 68 3.45 -7.49 -5.27
N VAL A 69 4.31 -8.48 -5.00
CA VAL A 69 3.96 -9.91 -5.01
C VAL A 69 4.13 -10.49 -3.62
N CYS A 70 3.07 -11.03 -3.06
CA CYS A 70 3.01 -11.58 -1.70
C CYS A 70 3.19 -13.10 -1.72
N THR A 71 3.95 -13.64 -0.75
CA THR A 71 4.11 -15.09 -0.58
C THR A 71 2.84 -15.75 -0.04
N ARG A 72 1.95 -15.01 0.62
CA ARG A 72 0.72 -15.53 1.25
C ARG A 72 -0.53 -15.30 0.41
N ARG A 73 -1.55 -16.14 0.65
CA ARG A 73 -2.81 -16.18 -0.11
C ARG A 73 -4.01 -15.86 0.77
N CYS A 74 -4.02 -14.71 1.43
CA CYS A 74 -5.16 -14.28 2.23
C CYS A 74 -6.40 -14.10 1.36
N GLY A 75 -7.54 -14.69 1.77
CA GLY A 75 -8.76 -14.74 0.95
C GLY A 75 -9.43 -13.39 0.72
N PHE A 76 -9.18 -12.40 1.56
CA PHE A 76 -9.72 -11.04 1.48
C PHE A 76 -8.80 -10.04 0.77
N CYS A 77 -7.55 -10.43 0.47
CA CYS A 77 -6.53 -9.52 -0.04
C CYS A 77 -6.44 -9.57 -1.57
N ALA A 78 -6.49 -8.41 -2.22
CA ALA A 78 -6.39 -8.27 -3.68
C ALA A 78 -4.94 -8.17 -4.19
N VAL A 79 -3.93 -8.06 -3.32
CA VAL A 79 -2.53 -8.00 -3.70
C VAL A 79 -2.13 -9.27 -4.45
N GLN A 80 -1.32 -9.12 -5.49
CA GLN A 80 -0.83 -10.23 -6.31
C GLN A 80 -0.09 -11.28 -5.46
N LYS A 81 -0.32 -12.55 -5.73
CA LYS A 81 0.23 -13.69 -4.99
C LYS A 81 1.18 -14.49 -5.86
N GLY A 82 2.31 -14.91 -5.29
CA GLY A 82 3.28 -15.69 -6.07
C GLY A 82 4.68 -15.69 -5.45
N ALA A 83 5.66 -15.95 -6.30
CA ALA A 83 7.07 -15.82 -5.95
C ALA A 83 7.53 -14.38 -6.15
N PRO A 84 7.93 -13.68 -5.07
CA PRO A 84 8.41 -12.30 -5.18
C PRO A 84 9.74 -12.21 -5.93
N LEU A 85 10.01 -11.06 -6.51
CA LEU A 85 11.32 -10.73 -7.07
C LEU A 85 12.36 -10.51 -5.98
N ALA A 86 13.62 -10.36 -6.39
CA ALA A 86 14.71 -9.96 -5.49
C ALA A 86 14.36 -8.64 -4.79
N VAL A 87 14.88 -8.49 -3.56
CA VAL A 87 14.67 -7.25 -2.78
C VAL A 87 15.43 -6.10 -3.43
N ASP A 88 14.78 -4.98 -3.55
CA ASP A 88 15.36 -3.74 -4.01
C ASP A 88 15.76 -2.88 -2.80
N TYR A 89 17.04 -2.91 -2.46
CA TYR A 89 17.60 -2.15 -1.34
C TYR A 89 17.66 -0.63 -1.57
N ASP A 90 17.34 -0.15 -2.78
CA ASP A 90 17.21 1.28 -3.07
C ASP A 90 15.76 1.79 -2.88
N GLU A 91 14.80 0.89 -2.72
CA GLU A 91 13.40 1.24 -2.48
C GLU A 91 13.20 2.19 -1.28
N PRO A 92 13.86 1.99 -0.10
CA PRO A 92 13.74 2.91 1.03
C PRO A 92 14.12 4.37 0.72
N ARG A 93 15.21 4.58 -0.01
CA ARG A 93 15.66 5.92 -0.42
C ARG A 93 14.63 6.58 -1.34
N ARG A 94 14.19 5.88 -2.39
CA ARG A 94 13.18 6.39 -3.33
C ARG A 94 11.85 6.69 -2.64
N LEU A 95 11.45 5.86 -1.66
CA LEU A 95 10.25 6.09 -0.88
C LEU A 95 10.37 7.37 -0.03
N ALA A 96 11.51 7.60 0.62
CA ALA A 96 11.75 8.82 1.38
C ALA A 96 11.74 10.07 0.48
N GLU A 97 12.27 9.99 -0.73
CA GLU A 97 12.20 11.06 -1.74
C GLU A 97 10.77 11.33 -2.19
N ALA A 98 9.97 10.28 -2.45
CA ALA A 98 8.55 10.42 -2.79
C ALA A 98 7.77 11.09 -1.65
N ALA A 99 7.97 10.63 -0.41
CA ALA A 99 7.34 11.21 0.77
C ALA A 99 7.67 12.69 0.94
N ALA A 100 8.93 13.08 0.65
CA ALA A 100 9.37 14.47 0.66
C ALA A 100 8.71 15.30 -0.45
N ALA A 101 8.68 14.78 -1.68
CA ALA A 101 8.04 15.44 -2.82
C ALA A 101 6.53 15.65 -2.59
N MET A 102 5.87 14.71 -1.91
CA MET A 102 4.47 14.82 -1.50
C MET A 102 4.24 15.78 -0.33
N GLY A 103 5.30 16.23 0.36
CA GLY A 103 5.20 17.08 1.54
C GLY A 103 4.52 16.40 2.73
N LEU A 104 4.75 15.10 2.94
CA LEU A 104 4.09 14.32 3.98
C LEU A 104 4.57 14.72 5.37
N ARG A 105 3.62 14.88 6.28
CA ARG A 105 3.85 15.01 7.73
C ARG A 105 3.63 13.69 8.47
N TYR A 106 3.01 12.73 7.77
CA TYR A 106 2.69 11.41 8.31
C TYR A 106 2.76 10.41 7.17
N ALA A 107 3.64 9.43 7.28
CA ALA A 107 3.81 8.38 6.30
C ALA A 107 3.37 7.04 6.88
N VAL A 108 2.51 6.34 6.16
CA VAL A 108 2.09 4.98 6.50
C VAL A 108 2.80 4.01 5.55
N VAL A 109 3.50 3.05 6.10
CA VAL A 109 4.27 2.05 5.34
C VAL A 109 3.83 0.64 5.75
N THR A 110 3.53 -0.17 4.78
CA THR A 110 3.29 -1.61 4.97
C THR A 110 4.09 -2.41 3.95
N SER A 111 3.93 -3.72 3.94
CA SER A 111 4.63 -4.58 2.98
C SER A 111 3.76 -5.72 2.47
N VAL A 112 4.22 -6.37 1.41
CA VAL A 112 3.84 -7.76 1.13
C VAL A 112 4.53 -8.69 2.13
N ASN A 113 3.97 -9.89 2.39
CA ASN A 113 4.67 -10.91 3.16
C ASN A 113 5.83 -11.49 2.34
N ARG A 114 6.95 -11.71 3.01
CA ARG A 114 8.18 -12.27 2.47
C ARG A 114 8.63 -13.47 3.30
N ASP A 115 7.77 -14.51 3.35
CA ASP A 115 8.09 -15.76 4.07
C ASP A 115 9.27 -16.52 3.45
N ASP A 116 9.72 -16.10 2.27
CA ASP A 116 10.94 -16.53 1.61
C ASP A 116 12.22 -15.96 2.25
N ARG A 117 12.10 -14.99 3.16
CA ARG A 117 13.19 -14.36 3.91
C ARG A 117 13.17 -14.73 5.37
N LYS A 118 14.35 -14.91 5.96
CA LYS A 118 14.47 -15.24 7.39
C LYS A 118 13.96 -14.14 8.31
N ASP A 119 14.18 -12.88 7.92
CA ASP A 119 13.74 -11.69 8.64
C ASP A 119 12.32 -11.23 8.26
N GLY A 120 11.65 -11.92 7.34
CA GLY A 120 10.32 -11.51 6.84
C GLY A 120 10.30 -10.12 6.19
N GLY A 121 11.47 -9.51 5.96
CA GLY A 121 11.64 -8.16 5.43
C GLY A 121 11.80 -7.07 6.49
N ALA A 122 12.05 -7.42 7.75
CA ALA A 122 12.20 -6.48 8.87
C ALA A 122 13.32 -5.45 8.61
N GLU A 123 14.44 -5.88 8.04
CA GLU A 123 15.55 -5.00 7.66
C GLU A 123 15.08 -3.84 6.77
N LEU A 124 14.26 -4.14 5.77
CA LEU A 124 13.78 -3.10 4.84
C LEU A 124 12.79 -2.12 5.50
N PHE A 125 12.02 -2.57 6.47
CA PHE A 125 11.22 -1.66 7.30
C PHE A 125 12.10 -0.68 8.08
N ALA A 126 13.14 -1.20 8.77
CA ALA A 126 14.08 -0.36 9.52
C ALA A 126 14.79 0.65 8.62
N MET A 127 15.29 0.21 7.46
CA MET A 127 15.91 1.09 6.46
C MET A 127 14.93 2.18 5.97
N THR A 128 13.66 1.81 5.74
CA THR A 128 12.62 2.76 5.26
C THR A 128 12.31 3.80 6.32
N ILE A 129 12.14 3.39 7.58
CA ILE A 129 11.91 4.31 8.70
C ILE A 129 13.07 5.29 8.82
N HIS A 130 14.30 4.77 8.74
CA HIS A 130 15.51 5.58 8.85
C HIS A 130 15.62 6.59 7.71
N ALA A 131 15.43 6.15 6.47
CA ALA A 131 15.48 7.02 5.30
C ALA A 131 14.42 8.14 5.35
N ILE A 132 13.19 7.85 5.79
CA ILE A 132 12.15 8.87 5.93
C ILE A 132 12.54 9.87 7.02
N ARG A 133 13.01 9.41 8.19
CA ARG A 133 13.40 10.28 9.30
C ARG A 133 14.59 11.16 8.96
N GLU A 134 15.57 10.64 8.24
CA GLU A 134 16.70 11.40 7.75
C GLU A 134 16.28 12.48 6.74
N ARG A 135 15.41 12.13 5.78
CA ARG A 135 14.98 13.02 4.71
C ARG A 135 13.96 14.06 5.15
N ILE A 136 13.08 13.69 6.09
CA ILE A 136 11.98 14.53 6.60
C ILE A 136 11.91 14.36 8.13
N PRO A 137 12.78 15.01 8.92
CA PRO A 137 12.86 14.78 10.37
C PRO A 137 11.54 15.02 11.13
N ALA A 138 10.66 15.88 10.62
CA ALA A 138 9.37 16.18 11.22
C ALA A 138 8.25 15.19 10.84
N CYS A 139 8.52 14.27 9.90
CA CYS A 139 7.53 13.29 9.45
C CYS A 139 7.36 12.18 10.49
N ARG A 140 6.12 11.92 10.90
CA ARG A 140 5.78 10.74 11.68
C ARG A 140 5.68 9.53 10.77
N VAL A 141 6.23 8.41 11.21
CA VAL A 141 6.19 7.15 10.45
C VAL A 141 5.39 6.13 11.24
N GLU A 142 4.33 5.63 10.63
CA GLU A 142 3.58 4.47 11.08
C GLU A 142 3.92 3.28 10.20
N VAL A 143 4.15 2.12 10.82
CA VAL A 143 4.37 0.88 10.08
C VAL A 143 3.31 -0.16 10.44
N LEU A 144 2.75 -0.80 9.42
CA LEU A 144 1.91 -1.97 9.54
C LEU A 144 2.73 -3.18 9.11
N VAL A 145 3.37 -3.81 10.08
CA VAL A 145 4.27 -4.95 9.84
C VAL A 145 3.50 -6.27 9.66
N PRO A 146 4.06 -7.26 8.94
CA PRO A 146 3.55 -8.62 8.94
C PRO A 146 3.80 -9.29 10.30
N ASP A 147 3.30 -10.51 10.47
CA ASP A 147 3.48 -11.28 11.71
C ASP A 147 4.91 -11.81 11.91
N PHE A 148 5.79 -11.62 10.93
CA PHE A 148 7.17 -12.14 10.91
C PHE A 148 7.29 -13.61 11.33
N GLN A 149 6.22 -14.40 11.13
CA GLN A 149 6.12 -15.81 11.58
C GLN A 149 6.40 -15.97 13.10
N GLY A 150 6.12 -14.94 13.89
CA GLY A 150 6.37 -14.91 15.32
C GLY A 150 7.81 -14.61 15.73
N SER A 151 8.68 -14.18 14.80
CA SER A 151 10.06 -13.82 15.12
C SER A 151 10.11 -12.52 15.92
N ARG A 152 10.53 -12.64 17.18
CA ARG A 152 10.78 -11.50 18.05
C ARG A 152 11.97 -10.67 17.57
N GLU A 153 13.01 -11.33 17.08
CA GLU A 153 14.20 -10.67 16.53
C GLU A 153 13.84 -9.76 15.35
N ALA A 154 12.98 -10.23 14.44
CA ALA A 154 12.52 -9.41 13.32
C ALA A 154 11.73 -8.17 13.81
N LEU A 155 10.92 -8.32 14.86
CA LEU A 155 10.21 -7.18 15.45
C LEU A 155 11.17 -6.18 16.11
N GLU A 156 12.19 -6.66 16.80
CA GLU A 156 13.22 -5.81 17.44
C GLU A 156 14.05 -5.02 16.40
N ILE A 157 14.26 -5.57 15.20
CA ILE A 157 14.91 -4.84 14.10
C ILE A 157 14.10 -3.62 13.66
N VAL A 158 12.76 -3.72 13.67
CA VAL A 158 11.87 -2.63 13.21
C VAL A 158 11.70 -1.54 14.25
N MET A 159 11.82 -1.88 15.55
CA MET A 159 11.60 -0.96 16.68
C MET A 159 12.79 -0.05 16.95
#